data_6a3f5b108fe1f2c8061074f662059637
#
_entry.id   6a3f5b108fe1f2c8061074f662059637
#
_cell.length_a   1.000
_cell.length_b   1.000
_cell.length_c   1.000
_cell.angle_alpha   90.00
_cell.angle_beta   90.00
_cell.angle_gamma   90.00
#
_symmetry.space_group_name_H-M   'P 1'
#
loop_
_entity.id
_entity.type
_entity.pdbx_description
1 polymer ?
#
loop_
_entity_poly.entity_id
_entity_poly.type
_entity_poly.pdbx_seq_one_letter_code
_entity_poly.pdbx_strand_id
1 'polypeptide(L)'
;HNALFFFFSCLLRICRPSLEHVDNNFLPIDPNDAELFRYFRGKVVILMNEMAGNFAEQNLGDGEEIQKECSALEHEISDFRDKMMVNIQTQNCDITATTLLLHLLQELEQILHEIDRLIYNMRKFSRLASETPSKQ
;
A
#
# COMPACT_ATOMS: atom_id res chain seq x y z
N HIS A 1 15.66 9.81 -3.18
CA HIS A 1 15.30 9.70 -4.61
C HIS A 1 14.75 8.32 -4.98
N ASN A 2 15.29 7.21 -4.43
CA ASN A 2 14.86 5.85 -4.75
C ASN A 2 13.44 5.53 -4.25
N ALA A 3 13.02 6.10 -3.13
CA ALA A 3 11.71 5.87 -2.54
C ALA A 3 10.58 6.44 -3.42
N LEU A 4 10.74 7.67 -3.94
CA LEU A 4 9.78 8.30 -4.86
C LEU A 4 9.64 7.51 -6.15
N PHE A 5 10.76 7.07 -6.73
CA PHE A 5 10.76 6.21 -7.91
C PHE A 5 10.03 4.89 -7.66
N PHE A 6 10.23 4.30 -6.50
CA PHE A 6 9.57 3.07 -6.09
C PHE A 6 8.04 3.27 -5.98
N PHE A 7 7.57 4.36 -5.36
CA PHE A 7 6.15 4.69 -5.30
C PHE A 7 5.53 4.83 -6.70
N PHE A 8 6.20 5.55 -7.62
CA PHE A 8 5.74 5.67 -8.99
C PHE A 8 5.66 4.32 -9.68
N SER A 9 6.64 3.46 -9.47
CA SER A 9 6.65 2.10 -10.03
C SER A 9 5.47 1.27 -9.53
N CYS A 10 5.16 1.34 -8.23
CA CYS A 10 4.01 0.66 -7.64
C CYS A 10 2.68 1.17 -8.21
N LEU A 11 2.52 2.50 -8.37
CA LEU A 11 1.33 3.09 -8.98
C LEU A 11 1.15 2.63 -10.42
N LEU A 12 2.21 2.60 -11.22
CA LEU A 12 2.16 2.09 -12.59
C LEU A 12 1.79 0.61 -12.65
N ARG A 13 2.27 -0.20 -11.72
CA ARG A 13 1.90 -1.62 -11.63
C ARG A 13 0.44 -1.83 -11.29
N ILE A 14 -0.17 -0.94 -10.50
CA ILE A 14 -1.62 -0.97 -10.22
C ILE A 14 -2.42 -0.59 -11.48
N CYS A 15 -2.00 0.45 -12.18
CA CYS A 15 -2.72 0.94 -13.37
C CYS A 15 -2.65 -0.01 -14.55
N ARG A 16 -1.48 -0.60 -14.82
CA ARG A 16 -1.25 -1.46 -15.99
C ARG A 16 -2.14 -2.70 -16.01
N PRO A 17 -2.24 -3.52 -14.93
CA PRO A 17 -3.15 -4.66 -14.92
C PRO A 17 -4.61 -4.28 -15.09
N SER A 18 -5.04 -3.14 -14.55
CA SER A 18 -6.41 -2.64 -14.70
C SER A 18 -6.73 -2.29 -16.15
N LEU A 19 -5.79 -1.65 -16.85
CA LEU A 19 -5.92 -1.35 -18.29
C LEU A 19 -5.97 -2.63 -19.12
N GLU A 20 -5.10 -3.58 -18.85
CA GLU A 20 -5.10 -4.88 -19.54
C GLU A 20 -6.40 -5.64 -19.34
N HIS A 21 -6.99 -5.56 -18.15
CA HIS A 21 -8.29 -6.15 -17.86
C HIS A 21 -9.41 -5.57 -18.75
N VAL A 22 -9.42 -4.25 -18.91
CA VAL A 22 -10.39 -3.57 -19.76
C VAL A 22 -10.18 -3.91 -21.24
N ASP A 23 -8.92 -3.86 -21.71
CA ASP A 23 -8.56 -4.08 -23.11
C ASP A 23 -8.83 -5.51 -23.58
N ASN A 24 -8.70 -6.50 -22.71
CA ASN A 24 -8.94 -7.90 -23.02
C ASN A 24 -10.39 -8.35 -22.80
N ASN A 25 -11.32 -7.44 -22.52
CA ASN A 25 -12.73 -7.73 -22.27
C ASN A 25 -12.95 -8.82 -21.20
N PHE A 26 -12.12 -8.85 -20.18
CA PHE A 26 -12.32 -9.73 -19.04
C PHE A 26 -13.61 -9.39 -18.31
N LEU A 27 -14.19 -10.38 -17.65
CA LEU A 27 -15.33 -10.15 -16.80
C LEU A 27 -14.98 -9.11 -15.72
N PRO A 28 -15.89 -8.17 -15.41
CA PRO A 28 -15.64 -7.19 -14.39
C PRO A 28 -15.41 -7.85 -13.02
N ILE A 29 -14.56 -7.25 -12.22
CA ILE A 29 -14.40 -7.64 -10.81
C ILE A 29 -15.75 -7.53 -10.11
N ASP A 30 -16.06 -8.48 -9.22
CA ASP A 30 -17.28 -8.44 -8.43
C ASP A 30 -17.45 -7.06 -7.77
N PRO A 31 -18.67 -6.45 -7.83
CA PRO A 31 -18.87 -5.11 -7.28
C PRO A 31 -18.50 -4.95 -5.81
N ASN A 32 -18.74 -5.98 -4.98
CA ASN A 32 -18.37 -5.94 -3.56
C ASN A 32 -16.87 -5.97 -3.38
N ASP A 33 -16.17 -6.79 -4.15
CA ASP A 33 -14.71 -6.87 -4.13
C ASP A 33 -14.08 -5.56 -4.65
N ALA A 34 -14.67 -4.97 -5.69
CA ALA A 34 -14.23 -3.70 -6.24
C ALA A 34 -14.40 -2.56 -5.21
N GLU A 35 -15.51 -2.55 -4.47
CA GLU A 35 -15.76 -1.56 -3.41
C GLU A 35 -14.76 -1.72 -2.27
N LEU A 36 -14.48 -2.93 -1.85
CA LEU A 36 -13.50 -3.20 -0.81
C LEU A 36 -12.08 -2.81 -1.25
N PHE A 37 -11.73 -3.06 -2.51
CA PHE A 37 -10.47 -2.59 -3.07
C PHE A 37 -10.37 -1.05 -3.05
N ARG A 38 -11.44 -0.36 -3.42
CA ARG A 38 -11.49 1.12 -3.33
C ARG A 38 -11.31 1.61 -1.91
N TYR A 39 -11.89 0.92 -0.94
CA TYR A 39 -11.68 1.23 0.48
C TYR A 39 -10.20 1.13 0.85
N PHE A 40 -9.55 0.02 0.55
CA PHE A 40 -8.11 -0.17 0.83
C PHE A 40 -7.25 0.87 0.11
N ARG A 41 -7.52 1.11 -1.15
CA ARG A 41 -6.81 2.13 -1.92
C ARG A 41 -6.96 3.53 -1.30
N GLY A 42 -8.16 3.88 -0.91
CA GLY A 42 -8.44 5.15 -0.24
C GLY A 42 -7.65 5.31 1.06
N LYS A 43 -7.59 4.27 1.87
CA LYS A 43 -6.78 4.25 3.10
C LYS A 43 -5.29 4.41 2.82
N VAL A 44 -4.77 3.74 1.81
CA VAL A 44 -3.36 3.87 1.40
C VAL A 44 -3.05 5.30 0.97
N VAL A 45 -3.95 5.93 0.19
CA VAL A 45 -3.77 7.33 -0.24
C VAL A 45 -3.74 8.28 0.96
N ILE A 46 -4.61 8.08 1.95
CA ILE A 46 -4.61 8.87 3.18
C ILE A 46 -3.26 8.75 3.90
N LEU A 47 -2.76 7.53 4.08
CA LEU A 47 -1.46 7.29 4.72
C LEU A 47 -0.29 7.92 3.95
N MET A 48 -0.33 7.85 2.62
CA MET A 48 0.67 8.52 1.77
C MET A 48 0.66 10.03 1.97
N ASN A 49 -0.52 10.64 2.05
CA ASN A 49 -0.67 12.08 2.27
C ASN A 49 -0.22 12.49 3.67
N GLU A 50 -0.55 11.72 4.69
CA GLU A 50 -0.08 11.95 6.06
C GLU A 50 1.44 11.87 6.15
N MET A 51 2.03 10.85 5.54
CA MET A 51 3.48 10.72 5.47
C MET A 51 4.13 11.91 4.76
N ALA A 52 3.59 12.33 3.63
CA ALA A 52 4.09 13.48 2.88
C ALA A 52 3.98 14.78 3.68
N GLY A 53 2.88 14.98 4.42
CA GLY A 53 2.68 16.12 5.30
C GLY A 53 3.71 16.14 6.44
N ASN A 54 3.90 15.02 7.12
CA ASN A 54 4.89 14.91 8.20
C ASN A 54 6.32 15.14 7.69
N PHE A 55 6.60 14.69 6.49
CA PHE A 55 7.89 14.92 5.84
C PHE A 55 8.12 16.41 5.56
N ALA A 56 7.12 17.11 5.00
CA ALA A 56 7.20 18.53 4.68
C ALA A 56 7.35 19.40 5.93
N GLU A 57 6.68 19.04 7.02
CA GLU A 57 6.72 19.77 8.29
C GLU A 57 7.89 19.37 9.20
N GLN A 58 8.67 18.37 8.80
CA GLN A 58 9.72 17.74 9.61
C GLN A 58 9.22 17.25 10.97
N ASN A 59 7.93 16.95 11.06
CA ASN A 59 7.28 16.44 12.25
C ASN A 59 7.29 14.91 12.21
N LEU A 60 8.21 14.29 12.93
CA LEU A 60 8.37 12.86 13.00
C LEU A 60 7.63 12.23 14.20
N GLY A 61 6.95 13.06 14.99
CA GLY A 61 6.22 12.60 16.19
C GLY A 61 5.09 11.65 15.86
N ASP A 62 4.39 11.86 14.74
CA ASP A 62 3.24 11.05 14.33
C ASP A 62 3.62 9.82 13.51
N GLY A 63 4.91 9.61 13.26
CA GLY A 63 5.39 8.47 12.46
C GLY A 63 5.03 7.10 13.04
N GLU A 64 4.98 6.98 14.36
CA GLU A 64 4.59 5.74 15.04
C GLU A 64 3.11 5.42 14.81
N GLU A 65 2.25 6.42 14.80
CA GLU A 65 0.82 6.27 14.51
C GLU A 65 0.62 5.79 13.06
N ILE A 66 1.27 6.42 12.10
CA ILE A 66 1.23 6.00 10.70
C ILE A 66 1.72 4.55 10.53
N GLN A 67 2.78 4.16 11.23
CA GLN A 67 3.27 2.78 11.22
C GLN A 67 2.24 1.79 11.76
N LYS A 68 1.54 2.13 12.83
CA LYS A 68 0.45 1.31 13.38
C LYS A 68 -0.71 1.18 12.40
N GLU A 69 -1.11 2.26 11.76
CA GLU A 69 -2.17 2.26 10.75
C GLU A 69 -1.77 1.43 9.51
N CYS A 70 -0.53 1.54 9.06
CA CYS A 70 -0.01 0.69 7.99
C CYS A 70 -0.10 -0.79 8.34
N SER A 71 0.33 -1.16 9.53
CA SER A 71 0.32 -2.54 10.02
C SER A 71 -1.11 -3.10 10.13
N ALA A 72 -2.04 -2.29 10.65
CA ALA A 72 -3.45 -2.67 10.74
C ALA A 72 -4.07 -2.87 9.35
N LEU A 73 -3.78 -1.99 8.41
CA LEU A 73 -4.30 -2.07 7.04
C LEU A 73 -3.70 -3.26 6.28
N GLU A 74 -2.40 -3.54 6.44
CA GLU A 74 -1.77 -4.74 5.90
C GLU A 74 -2.47 -6.00 6.37
N HIS A 75 -2.85 -6.04 7.64
CA HIS A 75 -3.56 -7.19 8.22
C HIS A 75 -4.93 -7.37 7.59
N GLU A 76 -5.71 -6.29 7.43
CA GLU A 76 -7.01 -6.34 6.76
C GLU A 76 -6.89 -6.82 5.31
N ILE A 77 -5.91 -6.32 4.57
CA ILE A 77 -5.65 -6.73 3.18
C ILE A 77 -5.24 -8.20 3.12
N SER A 78 -4.38 -8.65 4.02
CA SER A 78 -3.95 -10.04 4.09
C SER A 78 -5.11 -11.00 4.36
N ASP A 79 -5.99 -10.65 5.31
CA ASP A 79 -7.18 -11.44 5.62
C ASP A 79 -8.12 -11.55 4.41
N PHE A 80 -8.32 -10.45 3.70
CA PHE A 80 -9.13 -10.43 2.48
C PHE A 80 -8.52 -11.28 1.37
N ARG A 81 -7.21 -11.17 1.17
CA ARG A 81 -6.47 -11.99 0.21
C ARG A 81 -6.59 -13.48 0.50
N ASP A 82 -6.50 -13.87 1.76
CA ASP A 82 -6.64 -15.28 2.17
C ASP A 82 -8.03 -15.83 1.83
N LYS A 83 -9.07 -15.03 2.05
CA LYS A 83 -10.45 -15.38 1.65
C LYS A 83 -10.58 -15.58 0.14
N MET A 84 -9.94 -14.73 -0.64
CA MET A 84 -9.94 -14.85 -2.10
C MET A 84 -9.19 -16.09 -2.57
N MET A 85 -8.10 -16.45 -1.92
CA MET A 85 -7.37 -17.70 -2.23
C MET A 85 -8.24 -18.92 -1.99
N VAL A 86 -9.03 -18.94 -0.92
CA VAL A 86 -10.01 -20.00 -0.68
C VAL A 86 -11.07 -20.05 -1.79
N ASN A 87 -11.57 -18.90 -2.23
CA ASN A 87 -12.55 -18.81 -3.32
C ASN A 87 -12.00 -19.38 -4.64
N ILE A 88 -10.73 -19.13 -4.95
CA ILE A 88 -10.06 -19.72 -6.12
C ILE A 88 -9.98 -21.24 -5.98
N GLN A 89 -9.58 -21.75 -4.84
CA GLN A 89 -9.45 -23.19 -4.58
C GLN A 89 -10.79 -23.92 -4.67
N THR A 90 -11.87 -23.28 -4.26
CA THR A 90 -13.24 -23.84 -4.33
C THR A 90 -13.94 -23.60 -5.65
N GLN A 91 -13.29 -22.95 -6.60
CA GLN A 91 -13.83 -22.58 -7.91
C GLN A 91 -15.13 -21.75 -7.86
N ASN A 92 -15.31 -21.00 -6.78
CA ASN A 92 -16.50 -20.17 -6.54
C ASN A 92 -16.34 -18.71 -7.06
N CYS A 93 -15.47 -18.50 -8.04
CA CYS A 93 -15.18 -17.14 -8.54
C CYS A 93 -14.71 -17.19 -10.00
N ASP A 94 -14.74 -16.01 -10.64
CA ASP A 94 -14.02 -15.80 -11.89
C ASP A 94 -12.51 -15.75 -11.60
N ILE A 95 -11.78 -16.76 -12.05
CA ILE A 95 -10.35 -16.92 -11.75
C ILE A 95 -9.54 -15.75 -12.30
N THR A 96 -9.85 -15.26 -13.50
CA THR A 96 -9.12 -14.15 -14.12
C THR A 96 -9.30 -12.86 -13.36
N ALA A 97 -10.54 -12.50 -13.06
CA ALA A 97 -10.85 -11.28 -12.29
C ALA A 97 -10.28 -11.36 -10.85
N THR A 98 -10.40 -12.51 -10.20
CA THR A 98 -9.87 -12.73 -8.86
C THR A 98 -8.36 -12.66 -8.81
N THR A 99 -7.68 -13.25 -9.81
CA THR A 99 -6.21 -13.18 -9.91
C THR A 99 -5.74 -11.74 -10.13
N LEU A 100 -6.43 -10.97 -10.96
CA LEU A 100 -6.16 -9.54 -11.13
C LEU A 100 -6.28 -8.79 -9.80
N LEU A 101 -7.36 -9.02 -9.07
CA LEU A 101 -7.59 -8.37 -7.79
C LEU A 101 -6.51 -8.74 -6.76
N LEU A 102 -6.11 -10.01 -6.68
CA LEU A 102 -4.99 -10.44 -5.83
C LEU A 102 -3.71 -9.69 -6.17
N HIS A 103 -3.42 -9.51 -7.46
CA HIS A 103 -2.25 -8.77 -7.90
C HIS A 103 -2.31 -7.31 -7.47
N LEU A 104 -3.47 -6.66 -7.62
CA LEU A 104 -3.68 -5.29 -7.18
C LEU A 104 -3.52 -5.13 -5.65
N LEU A 105 -4.02 -6.09 -4.89
CA LEU A 105 -3.86 -6.10 -3.42
C LEU A 105 -2.39 -6.24 -3.01
N GLN A 106 -1.62 -7.10 -3.69
CA GLN A 106 -0.18 -7.23 -3.45
C GLN A 106 0.57 -5.92 -3.70
N GLU A 107 0.19 -5.16 -4.74
CA GLU A 107 0.77 -3.85 -5.01
C GLU A 107 0.45 -2.83 -3.90
N LEU A 108 -0.77 -2.86 -3.35
CA LEU A 108 -1.11 -2.03 -2.19
C LEU A 108 -0.29 -2.40 -0.95
N GLU A 109 -0.14 -3.68 -0.65
CA GLU A 109 0.72 -4.16 0.44
C GLU A 109 2.15 -3.65 0.28
N GLN A 110 2.66 -3.67 -0.93
CA GLN A 110 4.02 -3.21 -1.23
C GLN A 110 4.20 -1.72 -0.98
N ILE A 111 3.19 -0.91 -1.32
CA ILE A 111 3.17 0.52 -1.00
C ILE A 111 3.19 0.74 0.51
N LEU A 112 2.40 -0.01 1.26
CA LEU A 112 2.36 0.07 2.72
C LEU A 112 3.72 -0.27 3.35
N HIS A 113 4.39 -1.31 2.87
CA HIS A 113 5.75 -1.66 3.30
C HIS A 113 6.74 -0.52 3.05
N GLU A 114 6.63 0.16 1.91
CA GLU A 114 7.52 1.30 1.62
C GLU A 114 7.22 2.52 2.49
N ILE A 115 5.96 2.78 2.80
CA ILE A 115 5.59 3.84 3.74
C ILE A 115 6.22 3.56 5.12
N ASP A 116 6.05 2.35 5.63
CA ASP A 116 6.61 1.92 6.90
C ASP A 116 8.13 2.05 6.93
N ARG A 117 8.79 1.58 5.89
CA ARG A 117 10.25 1.64 5.74
C ARG A 117 10.78 3.07 5.68
N LEU A 118 10.10 3.95 4.96
CA LEU A 118 10.46 5.37 4.89
C LEU A 118 10.36 6.04 6.25
N ILE A 119 9.29 5.82 6.97
CA ILE A 119 9.08 6.38 8.31
C ILE A 119 10.13 5.85 9.28
N TYR A 120 10.41 4.56 9.24
CA TYR A 120 11.47 3.96 10.06
C TYR A 120 12.83 4.63 9.81
N ASN A 121 13.20 4.79 8.55
CA ASN A 121 14.47 5.42 8.16
C ASN A 121 14.53 6.89 8.57
N MET A 122 13.45 7.63 8.41
CA MET A 122 13.35 9.02 8.82
C MET A 122 13.53 9.18 10.34
N ARG A 123 12.86 8.34 11.12
CA ARG A 123 12.98 8.35 12.60
C ARG A 123 14.39 8.00 13.04
N LYS A 124 15.02 7.01 12.40
CA LYS A 124 16.42 6.64 12.68
C LYS A 124 17.36 7.80 12.37
N PHE A 125 17.17 8.48 11.25
CA PHE A 125 17.99 9.62 10.85
C PHE A 125 17.85 10.79 11.83
N SER A 126 16.64 11.07 12.29
CA SER A 126 16.35 12.11 13.27
C SER A 126 17.03 11.85 14.62
N ARG A 127 17.03 10.59 15.10
CA ARG A 127 17.72 10.20 16.33
C ARG A 127 19.22 10.42 16.23
N LEU A 128 19.83 10.00 15.13
CA LEU A 128 21.27 10.17 14.89
C LEU A 128 21.66 11.66 14.83
N ALA A 129 20.82 12.52 14.24
CA ALA A 129 21.05 13.95 14.18
C ALA A 129 20.96 14.62 15.55
N SER A 130 20.09 14.13 16.46
CA SER A 130 19.97 14.67 17.82
C SER A 130 21.07 14.18 18.77
N GLU A 131 21.73 13.06 18.47
CA GLU A 131 22.82 12.49 19.27
C GLU A 131 24.21 13.05 18.90
N THR A 132 24.32 13.79 17.80
CA THR A 132 25.58 14.45 17.42
C THR A 132 25.75 15.70 18.30
N PRO A 133 26.66 15.72 19.27
CA PRO A 133 26.91 16.95 20.02
C PRO A 133 27.45 18.01 19.06
N SER A 134 26.84 19.19 19.08
CA SER A 134 27.40 20.33 18.38
C SER A 134 28.82 20.57 18.91
N LYS A 135 29.82 20.18 18.15
CA LYS A 135 31.19 20.60 18.40
C LYS A 135 31.23 22.09 18.14
N GLN A 136 31.16 22.83 19.23
CA GLN A 136 31.59 24.21 19.20
C GLN A 136 33.11 24.27 19.07
#